data_96eb32e14055c22efee5d55d87d330bf
#
_entry.id   96eb32e14055c22efee5d55d87d330bf
#
_cell.length_a   1.000
_cell.length_b   1.000
_cell.length_c   1.000
_cell.angle_alpha   90.00
_cell.angle_beta   90.00
_cell.angle_gamma   90.00
#
_symmetry.space_group_name_H-M   'P 1'
#
loop_
_entity.id
_entity.type
_entity.pdbx_description
1 polymer ?
#
loop_
_entity_poly.entity_id
_entity_poly.type
_entity_poly.pdbx_seq_one_letter_code
_entity_poly.pdbx_strand_id
1 'polypeptide(L)'
;MSANLSLELIKCLINQQGVDVNVRGLNGKTPLHYAVEINELSMVALLLNRKNINPLITDDDGKSALSCAREEILQALINNKYGSEEDSLLYLAAMLNEANAVRFLLNKGVNVNEQNALLHTPLHLAAGAGHEQIVEILIREGNADKDVLDARNHAAIHYAVNNKKLGVVKLLSNLGANVNVVGSGRNAMKLSSLHVAISSSNYDERDLCLDIVRCLINVPNAGVNLQDYENKTPLHYAERLKTIEVLLTREDIDPLIKDDNGKTPFCYAKEANRLDIVKILASNRYGADKNSLLHLAARKGYEDLIDGILGEGVEIDAVDESGKTGIYVAVKHGHFNVVKLLLKRGADATDVFQYAIITNNAKLIKLLSKEKEIVLFGRQKNFPTFHLLSNKYFEERKIADKKIKKYINIVCVSITVCAIVIVGIYPNIIAAVMVGIVALIAAIAMSNLTQKYIEEALEKKMFIELESEKTSECSSILSDVEVSSNDGEELAI
;
A
#
# COMPACT_ATOMS: atom_id res chain seq x y z
N MET A 1 -68.67 -23.63 20.20
CA MET A 1 -69.40 -22.46 19.63
C MET A 1 -68.73 -21.13 19.95
N SER A 2 -68.09 -20.96 21.12
CA SER A 2 -67.50 -19.65 21.53
C SER A 2 -66.23 -19.25 20.75
N ALA A 3 -65.40 -20.21 20.38
CA ALA A 3 -64.15 -19.91 19.66
C ALA A 3 -64.36 -19.40 18.23
N ASN A 4 -65.37 -19.96 17.50
CA ASN A 4 -65.71 -19.50 16.17
C ASN A 4 -66.28 -18.08 16.12
N LEU A 5 -67.10 -17.72 17.17
CA LEU A 5 -67.68 -16.38 17.27
C LEU A 5 -66.62 -15.32 17.56
N SER A 6 -65.60 -15.67 18.35
CA SER A 6 -64.48 -14.80 18.66
C SER A 6 -63.61 -14.53 17.44
N LEU A 7 -63.36 -15.56 16.59
CA LEU A 7 -62.61 -15.45 15.36
C LEU A 7 -63.30 -14.55 14.33
N GLU A 8 -64.62 -14.70 14.15
CA GLU A 8 -65.43 -13.86 13.26
C GLU A 8 -65.49 -12.40 13.70
N LEU A 9 -65.58 -12.13 15.00
CA LEU A 9 -65.48 -10.79 15.56
C LEU A 9 -64.12 -10.15 15.31
N ILE A 10 -63.04 -10.89 15.51
CA ILE A 10 -61.67 -10.43 15.24
C ILE A 10 -61.48 -10.17 13.73
N LYS A 11 -62.01 -11.03 12.86
CA LYS A 11 -62.01 -10.80 11.39
C LYS A 11 -62.73 -9.49 11.04
N CYS A 12 -63.87 -9.23 11.63
CA CYS A 12 -64.62 -7.98 11.43
C CYS A 12 -63.79 -6.76 11.85
N LEU A 13 -63.18 -6.82 13.02
CA LEU A 13 -62.37 -5.73 13.57
C LEU A 13 -61.13 -5.45 12.70
N ILE A 14 -60.38 -6.50 12.33
CA ILE A 14 -59.16 -6.37 11.51
C ILE A 14 -59.47 -5.80 10.13
N ASN A 15 -60.65 -6.07 9.57
CA ASN A 15 -61.08 -5.60 8.26
C ASN A 15 -61.62 -4.18 8.22
N GLN A 16 -61.85 -3.53 9.38
CA GLN A 16 -62.31 -2.14 9.42
C GLN A 16 -61.21 -1.17 8.94
N GLN A 17 -61.61 -0.12 8.22
CA GLN A 17 -60.70 0.95 7.83
C GLN A 17 -60.21 1.71 9.07
N GLY A 18 -58.90 1.98 9.12
CA GLY A 18 -58.30 2.75 10.22
C GLY A 18 -57.85 1.93 11.43
N VAL A 19 -58.06 0.62 11.46
CA VAL A 19 -57.52 -0.24 12.53
C VAL A 19 -56.02 -0.43 12.32
N ASP A 20 -55.25 -0.06 13.35
CA ASP A 20 -53.84 -0.35 13.41
C ASP A 20 -53.61 -1.82 13.80
N VAL A 21 -53.20 -2.64 12.80
CA VAL A 21 -52.91 -4.06 13.00
C VAL A 21 -51.58 -4.32 13.68
N ASN A 22 -50.78 -3.25 13.90
CA ASN A 22 -49.47 -3.31 14.56
C ASN A 22 -49.49 -2.78 16.00
N VAL A 23 -50.67 -2.51 16.53
CA VAL A 23 -50.82 -1.98 17.89
C VAL A 23 -50.14 -2.90 18.90
N ARG A 24 -49.34 -2.31 19.80
CA ARG A 24 -48.65 -3.04 20.86
C ARG A 24 -49.56 -3.11 22.11
N GLY A 25 -49.84 -4.33 22.52
CA GLY A 25 -50.62 -4.64 23.74
C GLY A 25 -49.73 -4.94 24.93
N LEU A 26 -50.21 -5.82 25.82
CA LEU A 26 -49.46 -6.27 26.99
C LEU A 26 -48.11 -6.90 26.58
N ASN A 27 -47.04 -6.57 27.33
CA ASN A 27 -45.66 -7.00 27.08
C ASN A 27 -45.13 -6.58 25.69
N GLY A 28 -45.67 -5.49 25.13
CA GLY A 28 -45.25 -5.01 23.81
C GLY A 28 -45.69 -5.87 22.63
N LYS A 29 -46.52 -6.90 22.84
CA LYS A 29 -46.93 -7.86 21.79
C LYS A 29 -47.96 -7.28 20.86
N THR A 30 -47.77 -7.51 19.55
CA THR A 30 -48.77 -7.16 18.53
C THR A 30 -49.77 -8.29 18.34
N PRO A 31 -50.93 -8.04 17.65
CA PRO A 31 -51.88 -9.07 17.31
C PRO A 31 -51.22 -10.28 16.59
N LEU A 32 -50.20 -10.03 15.78
CA LEU A 32 -49.47 -11.10 15.10
C LEU A 32 -48.70 -11.98 16.09
N HIS A 33 -48.08 -11.43 17.13
CA HIS A 33 -47.43 -12.22 18.19
C HIS A 33 -48.44 -13.19 18.86
N TYR A 34 -49.63 -12.69 19.25
CA TYR A 34 -50.64 -13.52 19.86
C TYR A 34 -51.14 -14.63 18.90
N ALA A 35 -51.39 -14.29 17.62
CA ALA A 35 -51.84 -15.25 16.64
C ALA A 35 -50.80 -16.38 16.42
N VAL A 36 -49.52 -16.04 16.42
CA VAL A 36 -48.42 -16.99 16.29
C VAL A 36 -48.25 -17.85 17.54
N GLU A 37 -48.29 -17.27 18.73
CA GLU A 37 -48.20 -18.00 20.00
C GLU A 37 -49.29 -19.05 20.18
N ILE A 38 -50.51 -18.73 19.84
CA ILE A 38 -51.64 -19.68 19.91
C ILE A 38 -51.72 -20.62 18.71
N ASN A 39 -50.79 -20.46 17.74
CA ASN A 39 -50.73 -21.24 16.49
C ASN A 39 -51.99 -21.21 15.65
N GLU A 40 -52.70 -20.06 15.60
CA GLU A 40 -53.93 -19.91 14.86
C GLU A 40 -53.70 -19.41 13.43
N LEU A 41 -53.53 -20.35 12.50
CA LEU A 41 -53.21 -20.11 11.09
C LEU A 41 -54.16 -19.17 10.37
N SER A 42 -55.48 -19.28 10.67
CA SER A 42 -56.48 -18.44 10.01
C SER A 42 -56.34 -16.98 10.43
N MET A 43 -55.99 -16.72 11.68
CA MET A 43 -55.72 -15.36 12.18
C MET A 43 -54.43 -14.80 11.62
N VAL A 44 -53.40 -15.61 11.60
CA VAL A 44 -52.08 -15.25 10.97
C VAL A 44 -52.32 -14.86 9.50
N ALA A 45 -52.98 -15.71 8.71
CA ALA A 45 -53.26 -15.42 7.31
C ALA A 45 -54.10 -14.13 7.12
N LEU A 46 -55.04 -13.89 7.97
CA LEU A 46 -55.88 -12.67 7.95
C LEU A 46 -55.05 -11.40 8.23
N LEU A 47 -54.20 -11.44 9.24
CA LEU A 47 -53.30 -10.33 9.56
C LEU A 47 -52.26 -10.08 8.44
N LEU A 48 -51.71 -11.15 7.88
CA LEU A 48 -50.72 -11.07 6.79
C LEU A 48 -51.32 -10.53 5.49
N ASN A 49 -52.60 -10.65 5.24
CA ASN A 49 -53.28 -10.04 4.10
C ASN A 49 -53.42 -8.52 4.18
N ARG A 50 -53.07 -7.92 5.31
CA ARG A 50 -53.12 -6.45 5.50
C ARG A 50 -51.84 -5.81 4.96
N LYS A 51 -51.96 -4.84 4.04
CA LYS A 51 -50.83 -4.13 3.42
C LYS A 51 -49.92 -3.40 4.43
N ASN A 52 -50.44 -3.05 5.59
CA ASN A 52 -49.70 -2.29 6.61
C ASN A 52 -49.20 -3.18 7.76
N ILE A 53 -49.31 -4.50 7.68
CA ILE A 53 -48.77 -5.39 8.70
C ILE A 53 -47.23 -5.27 8.76
N ASN A 54 -46.69 -5.20 9.95
CA ASN A 54 -45.24 -5.23 10.15
C ASN A 54 -44.85 -6.41 11.07
N PRO A 55 -44.41 -7.52 10.54
CA PRO A 55 -44.00 -8.71 11.29
C PRO A 55 -42.70 -8.51 12.09
N LEU A 56 -41.97 -7.37 11.87
CA LEU A 56 -40.69 -7.05 12.49
C LEU A 56 -40.80 -6.39 13.86
N ILE A 57 -42.02 -6.03 14.30
CA ILE A 57 -42.19 -5.43 15.61
C ILE A 57 -41.81 -6.46 16.67
N THR A 58 -40.91 -6.07 17.56
CA THR A 58 -40.47 -6.90 18.68
C THR A 58 -41.30 -6.58 19.92
N ASP A 59 -41.54 -7.58 20.75
CA ASP A 59 -42.14 -7.43 22.08
C ASP A 59 -41.15 -6.77 23.07
N ASP A 60 -41.49 -6.69 24.34
CA ASP A 60 -40.63 -6.09 25.37
C ASP A 60 -39.44 -6.98 25.73
N ASP A 61 -39.43 -8.27 25.35
CA ASP A 61 -38.32 -9.18 25.44
C ASP A 61 -37.40 -9.11 24.21
N GLY A 62 -37.70 -8.26 23.24
CA GLY A 62 -36.97 -8.13 21.98
C GLY A 62 -37.25 -9.25 20.97
N LYS A 63 -38.31 -10.04 21.17
CA LYS A 63 -38.69 -11.14 20.27
C LYS A 63 -39.72 -10.66 19.25
N SER A 64 -39.54 -11.04 18.00
CA SER A 64 -40.53 -10.84 16.95
C SER A 64 -41.58 -11.96 16.97
N ALA A 65 -42.67 -11.76 16.27
CA ALA A 65 -43.67 -12.83 16.09
C ALA A 65 -43.07 -14.08 15.41
N LEU A 66 -41.98 -13.94 14.63
CA LEU A 66 -41.28 -15.05 13.98
C LEU A 66 -40.53 -15.95 14.97
N SER A 67 -40.11 -15.41 16.12
CA SER A 67 -39.30 -16.15 17.13
C SER A 67 -40.04 -17.37 17.67
N CYS A 68 -41.39 -17.30 17.74
CA CYS A 68 -42.26 -18.36 18.27
C CYS A 68 -43.01 -19.11 17.16
N ALA A 69 -42.76 -18.78 15.89
CA ALA A 69 -43.52 -19.33 14.78
C ALA A 69 -43.17 -20.83 14.55
N ARG A 70 -44.22 -21.65 14.48
CA ARG A 70 -44.11 -23.04 14.07
C ARG A 70 -44.04 -23.17 12.55
N GLU A 71 -43.69 -24.35 12.08
CA GLU A 71 -43.44 -24.63 10.65
C GLU A 71 -44.62 -24.23 9.75
N GLU A 72 -45.85 -24.51 10.18
CA GLU A 72 -47.07 -24.18 9.42
C GLU A 72 -47.26 -22.67 9.27
N ILE A 73 -46.91 -21.90 10.31
CA ILE A 73 -46.95 -20.44 10.29
C ILE A 73 -45.86 -19.87 9.41
N LEU A 74 -44.65 -20.40 9.54
CA LEU A 74 -43.54 -20.01 8.67
C LEU A 74 -43.85 -20.25 7.19
N GLN A 75 -44.53 -21.38 6.88
CA GLN A 75 -45.01 -21.66 5.51
C GLN A 75 -46.07 -20.65 5.05
N ALA A 76 -46.98 -20.24 5.90
CA ALA A 76 -47.96 -19.21 5.59
C ALA A 76 -47.30 -17.84 5.34
N LEU A 77 -46.24 -17.54 6.11
CA LEU A 77 -45.47 -16.32 5.97
C LEU A 77 -44.67 -16.28 4.66
N ILE A 78 -44.13 -17.42 4.17
CA ILE A 78 -43.40 -17.51 2.88
C ILE A 78 -44.30 -17.11 1.71
N ASN A 79 -45.58 -17.48 1.74
CA ASN A 79 -46.52 -17.24 0.65
C ASN A 79 -46.95 -15.77 0.52
N ASN A 80 -46.59 -14.94 1.49
CA ASN A 80 -46.92 -13.52 1.50
C ASN A 80 -45.64 -12.66 1.37
N LYS A 81 -45.66 -11.64 0.50
CA LYS A 81 -44.61 -10.65 0.41
C LYS A 81 -44.82 -9.57 1.44
N TYR A 82 -43.81 -9.32 2.29
CA TYR A 82 -43.90 -8.36 3.39
C TYR A 82 -42.92 -7.20 3.15
N GLY A 83 -43.33 -5.99 3.53
CA GLY A 83 -42.50 -4.80 3.43
C GLY A 83 -42.63 -4.07 2.10
N SER A 84 -41.64 -3.25 1.77
CA SER A 84 -41.48 -2.73 0.42
C SER A 84 -41.34 -3.92 -0.54
N GLU A 85 -42.04 -3.91 -1.64
CA GLU A 85 -42.30 -5.03 -2.58
C GLU A 85 -41.14 -5.98 -2.92
N GLU A 86 -39.95 -5.83 -2.32
CA GLU A 86 -38.67 -6.39 -2.73
C GLU A 86 -37.96 -7.20 -1.63
N ASP A 87 -38.42 -7.18 -0.36
CA ASP A 87 -37.75 -7.92 0.72
C ASP A 87 -38.40 -9.29 0.95
N SER A 88 -37.64 -10.36 0.80
CA SER A 88 -38.06 -11.72 1.11
C SER A 88 -38.07 -11.99 2.62
N LEU A 89 -38.79 -12.98 3.07
CA LEU A 89 -38.85 -13.38 4.48
C LEU A 89 -37.46 -13.77 5.02
N LEU A 90 -36.55 -14.24 4.17
CA LEU A 90 -35.19 -14.59 4.56
C LEU A 90 -34.38 -13.36 5.02
N TYR A 91 -34.58 -12.18 4.38
CA TYR A 91 -33.95 -10.93 4.84
C TYR A 91 -34.41 -10.58 6.25
N LEU A 92 -35.73 -10.66 6.47
CA LEU A 92 -36.32 -10.33 7.76
C LEU A 92 -35.81 -11.27 8.85
N ALA A 93 -35.85 -12.56 8.60
CA ALA A 93 -35.33 -13.56 9.51
C ALA A 93 -33.83 -13.37 9.81
N ALA A 94 -33.05 -13.04 8.81
CA ALA A 94 -31.62 -12.78 8.97
C ALA A 94 -31.35 -11.50 9.78
N MET A 95 -32.13 -10.43 9.56
CA MET A 95 -32.00 -9.16 10.27
C MET A 95 -32.45 -9.27 11.74
N LEU A 96 -33.45 -10.09 12.02
CA LEU A 96 -34.02 -10.28 13.35
C LEU A 96 -33.35 -11.38 14.19
N ASN A 97 -32.27 -12.02 13.68
CA ASN A 97 -31.58 -13.12 14.34
C ASN A 97 -32.43 -14.39 14.56
N GLU A 98 -33.34 -14.70 13.64
CA GLU A 98 -34.29 -15.78 13.76
C GLU A 98 -33.75 -17.09 13.13
N ALA A 99 -32.85 -17.77 13.85
CA ALA A 99 -32.11 -18.92 13.33
C ALA A 99 -33.04 -20.07 12.83
N ASN A 100 -34.16 -20.35 13.54
CA ASN A 100 -35.09 -21.40 13.15
C ASN A 100 -35.81 -21.04 11.84
N ALA A 101 -36.21 -19.76 11.70
CA ALA A 101 -36.87 -19.28 10.47
C ALA A 101 -35.87 -19.33 9.29
N VAL A 102 -34.61 -18.92 9.49
CA VAL A 102 -33.58 -19.00 8.45
C VAL A 102 -33.38 -20.44 7.98
N ARG A 103 -33.18 -21.40 8.91
CA ARG A 103 -33.02 -22.83 8.55
C ARG A 103 -34.22 -23.40 7.81
N PHE A 104 -35.41 -23.06 8.29
CA PHE A 104 -36.66 -23.50 7.64
C PHE A 104 -36.76 -22.98 6.20
N LEU A 105 -36.45 -21.70 5.97
CA LEU A 105 -36.48 -21.09 4.65
C LEU A 105 -35.41 -21.70 3.70
N LEU A 106 -34.21 -21.94 4.21
CA LEU A 106 -33.17 -22.64 3.44
C LEU A 106 -33.58 -24.06 3.04
N ASN A 107 -34.20 -24.81 3.97
CA ASN A 107 -34.72 -26.15 3.70
C ASN A 107 -35.87 -26.15 2.67
N LYS A 108 -36.60 -25.05 2.50
CA LYS A 108 -37.61 -24.85 1.45
C LYS A 108 -37.03 -24.42 0.11
N GLY A 109 -35.73 -24.25 0.02
CA GLY A 109 -35.03 -23.90 -1.22
C GLY A 109 -35.12 -22.41 -1.60
N VAL A 110 -35.36 -21.52 -0.63
CA VAL A 110 -35.31 -20.07 -0.87
C VAL A 110 -33.89 -19.71 -1.30
N ASN A 111 -33.77 -18.81 -2.30
CA ASN A 111 -32.46 -18.37 -2.78
C ASN A 111 -31.73 -17.58 -1.69
N VAL A 112 -30.66 -18.16 -1.15
CA VAL A 112 -29.85 -17.54 -0.08
C VAL A 112 -29.11 -16.28 -0.54
N ASN A 113 -28.84 -16.16 -1.86
CA ASN A 113 -28.14 -15.02 -2.47
C ASN A 113 -29.11 -14.06 -3.19
N GLU A 114 -30.40 -14.14 -2.91
CA GLU A 114 -31.36 -13.18 -3.44
C GLU A 114 -30.93 -11.76 -3.06
N GLN A 115 -31.11 -10.80 -3.97
CA GLN A 115 -30.73 -9.40 -3.77
C GLN A 115 -31.96 -8.51 -3.79
N ASN A 116 -32.06 -7.59 -2.83
CA ASN A 116 -33.11 -6.56 -2.82
C ASN A 116 -32.77 -5.41 -3.78
N ALA A 117 -33.60 -4.34 -3.80
CA ALA A 117 -33.37 -3.16 -4.65
C ALA A 117 -32.03 -2.45 -4.45
N LEU A 118 -31.41 -2.59 -3.28
CA LEU A 118 -30.07 -2.09 -2.99
C LEU A 118 -28.98 -3.12 -3.24
N LEU A 119 -29.33 -4.24 -3.86
CA LEU A 119 -28.48 -5.42 -4.09
C LEU A 119 -27.94 -6.03 -2.79
N HIS A 120 -28.56 -5.78 -1.64
CA HIS A 120 -28.18 -6.48 -0.41
C HIS A 120 -28.64 -7.93 -0.46
N THR A 121 -27.86 -8.83 0.12
CA THR A 121 -28.27 -10.21 0.42
C THR A 121 -28.62 -10.35 1.90
N PRO A 122 -29.30 -11.42 2.32
CA PRO A 122 -29.53 -11.71 3.74
C PRO A 122 -28.24 -11.70 4.56
N LEU A 123 -27.12 -12.13 3.97
CA LEU A 123 -25.80 -12.12 4.59
C LEU A 123 -25.29 -10.70 4.90
N HIS A 124 -25.55 -9.72 4.03
CA HIS A 124 -25.20 -8.31 4.30
C HIS A 124 -25.92 -7.80 5.57
N LEU A 125 -27.21 -8.11 5.69
CA LEU A 125 -28.02 -7.66 6.83
C LEU A 125 -27.59 -8.35 8.14
N ALA A 126 -27.42 -9.66 8.10
CA ALA A 126 -26.95 -10.43 9.27
C ALA A 126 -25.55 -9.95 9.72
N ALA A 127 -24.66 -9.71 8.77
CA ALA A 127 -23.30 -9.23 9.06
C ALA A 127 -23.33 -7.81 9.67
N GLY A 128 -24.13 -6.92 9.11
CA GLY A 128 -24.29 -5.55 9.63
C GLY A 128 -24.93 -5.50 11.00
N ALA A 129 -25.88 -6.38 11.28
CA ALA A 129 -26.52 -6.51 12.59
C ALA A 129 -25.60 -7.17 13.64
N GLY A 130 -24.63 -7.98 13.22
CA GLY A 130 -23.70 -8.68 14.10
C GLY A 130 -24.20 -10.06 14.54
N HIS A 131 -25.08 -10.70 13.77
CA HIS A 131 -25.69 -11.99 14.06
C HIS A 131 -24.81 -13.15 13.64
N GLU A 132 -23.79 -13.49 14.43
CA GLU A 132 -22.79 -14.51 14.11
C GLU A 132 -23.42 -15.85 13.76
N GLN A 133 -24.41 -16.29 14.53
CA GLN A 133 -25.11 -17.56 14.27
C GLN A 133 -25.81 -17.57 12.91
N ILE A 134 -26.46 -16.49 12.53
CA ILE A 134 -27.13 -16.38 11.23
C ILE A 134 -26.12 -16.39 10.09
N VAL A 135 -25.03 -15.61 10.24
CA VAL A 135 -23.93 -15.59 9.27
C VAL A 135 -23.39 -17.01 9.05
N GLU A 136 -23.19 -17.76 10.13
CA GLU A 136 -22.70 -19.15 10.04
C GLU A 136 -23.72 -20.06 9.34
N ILE A 137 -25.01 -19.97 9.68
CA ILE A 137 -26.09 -20.75 9.06
C ILE A 137 -26.17 -20.44 7.56
N LEU A 138 -26.21 -19.16 7.18
CA LEU A 138 -26.33 -18.76 5.77
C LEU A 138 -25.16 -19.30 4.93
N ILE A 139 -23.94 -19.26 5.46
CA ILE A 139 -22.74 -19.69 4.72
C ILE A 139 -22.60 -21.22 4.74
N ARG A 140 -22.71 -21.88 5.89
CA ARG A 140 -22.41 -23.31 6.02
C ARG A 140 -23.61 -24.20 5.62
N GLU A 141 -24.81 -23.82 5.97
CA GLU A 141 -26.02 -24.61 5.70
C GLU A 141 -26.69 -24.15 4.39
N GLY A 142 -26.71 -22.83 4.13
CA GLY A 142 -27.31 -22.22 2.93
C GLY A 142 -26.38 -22.08 1.74
N ASN A 143 -25.08 -22.29 1.90
CA ASN A 143 -24.05 -22.06 0.86
C ASN A 143 -24.10 -20.61 0.30
N ALA A 144 -24.31 -19.62 1.17
CA ALA A 144 -24.28 -18.21 0.79
C ALA A 144 -22.92 -17.81 0.23
N ASP A 145 -22.92 -17.08 -0.88
CA ASP A 145 -21.72 -16.46 -1.41
C ASP A 145 -21.34 -15.26 -0.54
N LYS A 146 -20.15 -15.35 0.06
CA LYS A 146 -19.61 -14.36 1.01
C LYS A 146 -19.24 -13.04 0.37
N ASP A 147 -18.97 -13.07 -0.94
CA ASP A 147 -18.35 -11.99 -1.69
C ASP A 147 -19.32 -11.30 -2.65
N VAL A 148 -20.62 -11.59 -2.56
CA VAL A 148 -21.66 -10.84 -3.29
C VAL A 148 -21.57 -9.37 -2.94
N LEU A 149 -21.66 -8.53 -3.97
CA LEU A 149 -21.54 -7.07 -3.82
C LEU A 149 -22.92 -6.41 -3.89
N ASP A 150 -23.10 -5.41 -3.02
CA ASP A 150 -24.26 -4.51 -3.08
C ASP A 150 -24.12 -3.45 -4.18
N ALA A 151 -25.08 -2.54 -4.30
CA ALA A 151 -25.06 -1.43 -5.26
C ALA A 151 -23.89 -0.44 -5.06
N ARG A 152 -23.18 -0.52 -3.94
CA ARG A 152 -22.00 0.28 -3.61
C ARG A 152 -20.70 -0.54 -3.66
N ASN A 153 -20.74 -1.72 -4.25
CA ASN A 153 -19.62 -2.69 -4.26
C ASN A 153 -19.15 -3.10 -2.85
N HIS A 154 -20.03 -3.08 -1.85
CA HIS A 154 -19.72 -3.59 -0.52
C HIS A 154 -20.10 -5.06 -0.42
N ALA A 155 -19.21 -5.89 0.10
CA ALA A 155 -19.51 -7.24 0.54
C ALA A 155 -19.96 -7.24 2.01
N ALA A 156 -20.48 -8.35 2.50
CA ALA A 156 -20.97 -8.49 3.89
C ALA A 156 -19.93 -8.08 4.94
N ILE A 157 -18.64 -8.32 4.69
CA ILE A 157 -17.57 -7.94 5.61
C ILE A 157 -17.47 -6.43 5.82
N HIS A 158 -17.78 -5.60 4.81
CA HIS A 158 -17.79 -4.15 4.95
C HIS A 158 -18.86 -3.69 5.93
N TYR A 159 -20.03 -4.34 5.91
CA TYR A 159 -21.11 -4.08 6.86
C TYR A 159 -20.73 -4.42 8.29
N ALA A 160 -20.06 -5.56 8.48
CA ALA A 160 -19.55 -5.97 9.78
C ALA A 160 -18.49 -4.99 10.32
N VAL A 161 -17.57 -4.53 9.48
CA VAL A 161 -16.52 -3.57 9.85
C VAL A 161 -17.13 -2.20 10.17
N ASN A 162 -17.99 -1.66 9.29
CA ASN A 162 -18.66 -0.38 9.51
C ASN A 162 -19.43 -0.32 10.82
N ASN A 163 -20.11 -1.42 11.18
CA ASN A 163 -20.91 -1.52 12.38
C ASN A 163 -20.13 -2.10 13.57
N LYS A 164 -18.80 -2.21 13.47
CA LYS A 164 -17.90 -2.66 14.53
C LYS A 164 -18.24 -4.06 15.09
N LYS A 165 -18.67 -4.98 14.25
CA LYS A 165 -19.07 -6.35 14.62
C LYS A 165 -17.89 -7.31 14.56
N LEU A 166 -16.98 -7.21 15.53
CA LEU A 166 -15.72 -7.97 15.58
C LEU A 166 -15.93 -9.49 15.43
N GLY A 167 -16.94 -10.08 16.10
CA GLY A 167 -17.21 -11.51 16.02
C GLY A 167 -17.55 -11.95 14.59
N VAL A 168 -18.40 -11.17 13.91
CA VAL A 168 -18.74 -11.43 12.49
C VAL A 168 -17.53 -11.22 11.57
N VAL A 169 -16.70 -10.19 11.82
CA VAL A 169 -15.48 -9.98 11.03
C VAL A 169 -14.55 -11.18 11.15
N LYS A 170 -14.33 -11.69 12.38
CA LYS A 170 -13.54 -12.92 12.62
C LYS A 170 -14.14 -14.13 11.90
N LEU A 171 -15.46 -14.30 12.01
CA LEU A 171 -16.16 -15.42 11.39
C LEU A 171 -16.04 -15.39 9.86
N LEU A 172 -16.34 -14.26 9.22
CA LEU A 172 -16.24 -14.09 7.77
C LEU A 172 -14.81 -14.29 7.27
N SER A 173 -13.82 -13.74 7.97
CA SER A 173 -12.40 -13.92 7.66
C SER A 173 -11.99 -15.39 7.75
N ASN A 174 -12.40 -16.10 8.80
CA ASN A 174 -12.11 -17.53 8.98
C ASN A 174 -12.81 -18.42 7.96
N LEU A 175 -13.98 -18.01 7.48
CA LEU A 175 -14.71 -18.68 6.40
C LEU A 175 -14.19 -18.32 5.00
N GLY A 176 -13.14 -17.52 4.90
CA GLY A 176 -12.46 -17.19 3.65
C GLY A 176 -13.19 -16.13 2.82
N ALA A 177 -13.90 -15.20 3.44
CA ALA A 177 -14.42 -14.01 2.74
C ALA A 177 -13.26 -13.14 2.22
N ASN A 178 -13.44 -12.54 1.05
CA ASN A 178 -12.43 -11.67 0.45
C ASN A 178 -12.38 -10.32 1.18
N VAL A 179 -11.35 -10.14 2.02
CA VAL A 179 -11.13 -8.89 2.77
C VAL A 179 -10.61 -7.74 1.91
N ASN A 180 -10.19 -8.03 0.68
CA ASN A 180 -9.59 -7.08 -0.26
C ASN A 180 -10.61 -6.41 -1.19
N VAL A 181 -11.88 -6.73 -1.06
CA VAL A 181 -12.92 -6.07 -1.84
C VAL A 181 -12.88 -4.57 -1.57
N VAL A 182 -12.98 -3.80 -2.64
CA VAL A 182 -12.95 -2.33 -2.59
C VAL A 182 -14.36 -1.81 -2.87
N GLY A 183 -15.00 -1.29 -1.85
CA GLY A 183 -16.34 -0.73 -1.93
C GLY A 183 -16.34 0.77 -2.26
N SER A 184 -17.48 1.25 -2.77
CA SER A 184 -17.71 2.68 -2.94
C SER A 184 -18.08 3.30 -1.59
N GLY A 185 -17.12 3.88 -0.87
CA GLY A 185 -17.37 4.59 0.38
C GLY A 185 -18.19 5.87 0.19
N ARG A 186 -18.39 6.63 1.27
CA ARG A 186 -18.96 7.99 1.18
C ARG A 186 -18.11 8.80 0.19
N ASN A 187 -18.75 9.48 -0.75
CA ASN A 187 -18.11 10.25 -1.84
C ASN A 187 -17.40 9.42 -2.93
N ALA A 188 -17.87 8.19 -3.23
CA ALA A 188 -17.30 7.30 -4.25
C ALA A 188 -15.84 6.87 -3.99
N MET A 189 -15.35 7.00 -2.76
CA MET A 189 -14.03 6.52 -2.37
C MET A 189 -14.00 4.98 -2.45
N LYS A 190 -13.02 4.44 -3.17
CA LYS A 190 -12.78 2.98 -3.25
C LYS A 190 -12.08 2.51 -1.99
N LEU A 191 -12.81 2.27 -0.92
CA LEU A 191 -12.26 1.87 0.36
C LEU A 191 -12.34 0.36 0.56
N SER A 192 -11.23 -0.28 0.92
CA SER A 192 -11.25 -1.65 1.42
C SER A 192 -11.73 -1.70 2.88
N SER A 193 -12.10 -2.90 3.35
CA SER A 193 -12.47 -3.12 4.75
C SER A 193 -11.41 -2.59 5.72
N LEU A 194 -10.13 -2.70 5.35
CA LEU A 194 -9.01 -2.24 6.18
C LEU A 194 -8.95 -0.70 6.25
N HIS A 195 -9.19 0.01 5.14
CA HIS A 195 -9.30 1.48 5.16
C HIS A 195 -10.38 1.96 6.12
N VAL A 196 -11.56 1.32 6.03
CA VAL A 196 -12.72 1.66 6.88
C VAL A 196 -12.41 1.39 8.35
N ALA A 197 -11.80 0.24 8.67
CA ALA A 197 -11.44 -0.11 10.04
C ALA A 197 -10.44 0.88 10.65
N ILE A 198 -9.43 1.29 9.87
CA ILE A 198 -8.39 2.23 10.32
C ILE A 198 -8.98 3.63 10.52
N SER A 199 -9.73 4.15 9.55
CA SER A 199 -10.39 5.45 9.70
C SER A 199 -11.30 5.49 10.92
N SER A 200 -12.03 4.38 11.19
CA SER A 200 -12.88 4.26 12.36
C SER A 200 -12.09 4.12 13.66
N SER A 201 -10.88 3.55 13.62
CA SER A 201 -10.02 3.39 14.79
C SER A 201 -9.51 4.72 15.35
N ASN A 202 -9.35 5.73 14.50
CA ASN A 202 -8.88 7.05 14.91
C ASN A 202 -9.79 7.71 15.96
N TYR A 203 -11.08 7.36 15.97
CA TYR A 203 -12.11 7.90 16.86
C TYR A 203 -12.65 6.89 17.88
N ASP A 204 -12.04 5.70 17.97
CA ASP A 204 -12.53 4.62 18.82
C ASP A 204 -11.76 4.54 20.14
N GLU A 205 -12.36 5.03 21.22
CA GLU A 205 -11.77 5.03 22.56
C GLU A 205 -11.61 3.62 23.15
N ARG A 206 -12.41 2.64 22.70
CA ARG A 206 -12.44 1.26 23.25
C ARG A 206 -11.54 0.26 22.54
N ASP A 207 -10.73 0.72 21.60
CA ASP A 207 -9.82 -0.11 20.79
C ASP A 207 -10.50 -1.26 20.01
N LEU A 208 -11.85 -1.28 19.91
CA LEU A 208 -12.58 -2.33 19.19
C LEU A 208 -12.26 -2.34 17.70
N CYS A 209 -12.13 -1.15 17.10
CA CYS A 209 -11.72 -1.03 15.71
C CYS A 209 -10.28 -1.47 15.52
N LEU A 210 -9.41 -1.28 16.52
CA LEU A 210 -8.04 -1.79 16.50
C LEU A 210 -8.00 -3.33 16.46
N ASP A 211 -8.90 -3.99 17.21
CA ASP A 211 -9.01 -5.45 17.16
C ASP A 211 -9.54 -5.94 15.80
N ILE A 212 -10.43 -5.16 15.16
CA ILE A 212 -10.85 -5.42 13.77
C ILE A 212 -9.67 -5.27 12.82
N VAL A 213 -8.85 -4.22 12.95
CA VAL A 213 -7.63 -4.04 12.15
C VAL A 213 -6.71 -5.24 12.33
N ARG A 214 -6.43 -5.67 13.58
CA ARG A 214 -5.64 -6.88 13.87
C ARG A 214 -6.19 -8.13 13.18
N CYS A 215 -7.51 -8.30 13.24
CA CYS A 215 -8.16 -9.43 12.59
C CYS A 215 -7.94 -9.41 11.08
N LEU A 216 -8.19 -8.25 10.43
CA LEU A 216 -8.09 -8.11 8.97
C LEU A 216 -6.66 -8.30 8.45
N ILE A 217 -5.65 -7.72 9.12
CA ILE A 217 -4.25 -7.85 8.67
C ILE A 217 -3.69 -9.27 8.84
N ASN A 218 -4.26 -10.08 9.74
CA ASN A 218 -3.84 -11.46 9.94
C ASN A 218 -4.46 -12.44 8.93
N VAL A 219 -5.38 -11.98 8.08
CA VAL A 219 -5.91 -12.82 7.00
C VAL A 219 -4.80 -13.06 5.96
N PRO A 220 -4.57 -14.32 5.53
CA PRO A 220 -3.64 -14.60 4.45
C PRO A 220 -3.97 -13.76 3.20
N ASN A 221 -2.97 -13.15 2.60
CA ASN A 221 -3.09 -12.26 1.44
C ASN A 221 -3.94 -10.99 1.67
N ALA A 222 -4.10 -10.56 2.92
CA ALA A 222 -4.70 -9.24 3.19
C ALA A 222 -3.90 -8.13 2.52
N GLY A 223 -4.56 -7.33 1.70
CA GLY A 223 -3.95 -6.26 0.92
C GLY A 223 -3.67 -5.02 1.77
N VAL A 224 -2.62 -5.05 2.59
CA VAL A 224 -2.27 -3.94 3.49
C VAL A 224 -1.81 -2.67 2.78
N ASN A 225 -1.50 -2.77 1.49
CA ASN A 225 -1.07 -1.66 0.63
C ASN A 225 -2.09 -1.31 -0.46
N LEU A 226 -3.33 -1.81 -0.36
CA LEU A 226 -4.38 -1.44 -1.31
C LEU A 226 -4.54 0.08 -1.34
N GLN A 227 -4.69 0.62 -2.54
CA GLN A 227 -4.87 2.04 -2.76
C GLN A 227 -6.34 2.36 -3.02
N ASP A 228 -6.82 3.43 -2.41
CA ASP A 228 -8.15 3.98 -2.65
C ASP A 228 -8.19 4.84 -3.93
N TYR A 229 -9.25 5.63 -4.09
CA TYR A 229 -9.41 6.52 -5.25
C TYR A 229 -8.37 7.64 -5.34
N GLU A 230 -7.81 8.08 -4.21
CA GLU A 230 -6.75 9.10 -4.13
C GLU A 230 -5.35 8.46 -4.07
N ASN A 231 -5.22 7.19 -4.43
CA ASN A 231 -4.02 6.37 -4.29
C ASN A 231 -3.48 6.28 -2.85
N LYS A 232 -4.31 6.58 -1.83
CA LYS A 232 -3.95 6.43 -0.42
C LYS A 232 -4.05 4.98 0.02
N THR A 233 -3.05 4.51 0.74
CA THR A 233 -3.06 3.20 1.40
C THR A 233 -3.70 3.29 2.80
N PRO A 234 -4.07 2.15 3.42
CA PRO A 234 -4.50 2.12 4.81
C PRO A 234 -3.58 2.89 5.77
N LEU A 235 -2.25 2.80 5.56
CA LEU A 235 -1.27 3.49 6.39
C LEU A 235 -1.37 5.04 6.30
N HIS A 236 -1.84 5.60 5.19
CA HIS A 236 -2.09 7.05 5.05
C HIS A 236 -3.21 7.55 5.98
N TYR A 237 -4.16 6.67 6.31
CA TYR A 237 -5.30 6.99 7.18
C TYR A 237 -5.01 6.77 8.67
N ALA A 238 -3.89 6.14 9.01
CA ALA A 238 -3.58 5.79 10.40
C ALA A 238 -3.05 7.02 11.16
N GLU A 239 -3.87 7.54 12.09
CA GLU A 239 -3.53 8.69 12.93
C GLU A 239 -3.17 8.29 14.36
N ARG A 240 -3.50 7.07 14.78
CA ARG A 240 -3.17 6.56 16.12
C ARG A 240 -1.91 5.71 16.10
N LEU A 241 -1.01 5.96 17.05
CA LEU A 241 0.25 5.22 17.18
C LEU A 241 0.02 3.70 17.26
N LYS A 242 -0.93 3.25 18.10
CA LYS A 242 -1.28 1.81 18.22
C LYS A 242 -1.71 1.17 16.89
N THR A 243 -2.44 1.92 16.05
CA THR A 243 -2.89 1.42 14.74
C THR A 243 -1.70 1.26 13.80
N ILE A 244 -0.78 2.22 13.82
CA ILE A 244 0.45 2.17 13.03
C ILE A 244 1.33 1.01 13.50
N GLU A 245 1.53 0.85 14.81
CA GLU A 245 2.28 -0.29 15.38
C GLU A 245 1.72 -1.64 14.89
N VAL A 246 0.40 -1.77 14.89
CA VAL A 246 -0.27 -2.98 14.39
C VAL A 246 -0.03 -3.18 12.90
N LEU A 247 -0.13 -2.14 12.08
CA LEU A 247 0.15 -2.24 10.64
C LEU A 247 1.61 -2.61 10.36
N LEU A 248 2.54 -2.05 11.13
CA LEU A 248 3.97 -2.29 10.99
C LEU A 248 4.41 -3.69 11.43
N THR A 249 3.52 -4.51 12.01
CA THR A 249 3.80 -5.95 12.23
C THR A 249 3.84 -6.74 10.92
N ARG A 250 3.30 -6.19 9.83
CA ARG A 250 3.29 -6.82 8.52
C ARG A 250 4.59 -6.53 7.77
N GLU A 251 5.27 -7.57 7.32
CA GLU A 251 6.51 -7.45 6.56
C GLU A 251 6.30 -6.87 5.16
N ASP A 252 5.12 -7.08 4.57
CA ASP A 252 4.77 -6.62 3.23
C ASP A 252 4.25 -5.16 3.20
N ILE A 253 4.20 -4.46 4.34
CA ILE A 253 3.80 -3.04 4.38
C ILE A 253 4.82 -2.17 3.62
N ASP A 254 4.35 -1.33 2.70
CA ASP A 254 5.18 -0.35 1.98
C ASP A 254 4.84 1.09 2.42
N PRO A 255 5.66 1.70 3.27
CA PRO A 255 5.43 3.05 3.79
C PRO A 255 5.75 4.16 2.78
N LEU A 256 6.24 3.81 1.58
CA LEU A 256 6.67 4.75 0.55
C LEU A 256 5.73 4.86 -0.64
N ILE A 257 4.58 4.20 -0.59
CA ILE A 257 3.54 4.42 -1.59
C ILE A 257 3.10 5.87 -1.49
N LYS A 258 3.08 6.55 -2.64
CA LYS A 258 2.63 7.94 -2.75
C LYS A 258 1.18 7.99 -3.17
N ASP A 259 0.44 8.91 -2.58
CA ASP A 259 -0.91 9.28 -3.02
C ASP A 259 -0.87 10.17 -4.28
N ASP A 260 -2.03 10.62 -4.74
CA ASP A 260 -2.16 11.51 -5.91
C ASP A 260 -1.46 12.87 -5.73
N ASN A 261 -1.22 13.31 -4.49
CA ASN A 261 -0.48 14.52 -4.16
C ASN A 261 1.05 14.27 -4.09
N GLY A 262 1.49 13.05 -4.39
CA GLY A 262 2.88 12.63 -4.29
C GLY A 262 3.37 12.46 -2.85
N LYS A 263 2.48 12.43 -1.85
CA LYS A 263 2.81 12.32 -0.43
C LYS A 263 2.77 10.88 0.05
N THR A 264 3.70 10.53 0.92
CA THR A 264 3.73 9.25 1.64
C THR A 264 3.09 9.41 3.04
N PRO A 265 2.74 8.32 3.74
CA PRO A 265 2.29 8.37 5.13
C PRO A 265 3.22 9.17 6.06
N PHE A 266 4.53 9.05 5.84
CA PHE A 266 5.53 9.81 6.58
C PHE A 266 5.39 11.33 6.37
N CYS A 267 5.11 11.77 5.13
CA CYS A 267 4.89 13.19 4.81
C CYS A 267 3.68 13.75 5.58
N TYR A 268 2.57 13.00 5.60
CA TYR A 268 1.38 13.39 6.36
C TYR A 268 1.63 13.49 7.86
N ALA A 269 2.32 12.51 8.44
CA ALA A 269 2.69 12.56 9.86
C ALA A 269 3.56 13.77 10.19
N LYS A 270 4.51 14.11 9.31
CA LYS A 270 5.41 15.27 9.47
C LYS A 270 4.65 16.59 9.36
N GLU A 271 3.79 16.75 8.36
CA GLU A 271 2.95 17.94 8.18
C GLU A 271 1.98 18.16 9.35
N ALA A 272 1.44 17.08 9.90
CA ALA A 272 0.59 17.13 11.08
C ALA A 272 1.36 17.29 12.40
N ASN A 273 2.70 17.44 12.35
CA ASN A 273 3.59 17.53 13.50
C ASN A 273 3.45 16.36 14.51
N ARG A 274 3.14 15.16 14.00
CA ARG A 274 2.99 13.95 14.80
C ARG A 274 4.35 13.26 14.96
N LEU A 275 5.18 13.82 15.84
CA LEU A 275 6.56 13.36 16.06
C LEU A 275 6.65 11.90 16.54
N ASP A 276 5.66 11.43 17.27
CA ASP A 276 5.51 10.04 17.71
C ASP A 276 5.41 9.08 16.51
N ILE A 277 4.55 9.43 15.55
CA ILE A 277 4.34 8.65 14.30
C ILE A 277 5.56 8.74 13.40
N VAL A 278 6.11 9.93 13.23
CA VAL A 278 7.31 10.16 12.42
C VAL A 278 8.46 9.29 12.91
N LYS A 279 8.71 9.24 14.23
CA LYS A 279 9.77 8.43 14.83
C LYS A 279 9.55 6.94 14.60
N ILE A 280 8.34 6.42 14.82
CA ILE A 280 8.08 4.99 14.65
C ILE A 280 8.22 4.58 13.18
N LEU A 281 7.72 5.39 12.24
CA LEU A 281 7.89 5.13 10.81
C LEU A 281 9.36 5.17 10.38
N ALA A 282 10.14 6.13 10.92
CA ALA A 282 11.55 6.27 10.58
C ALA A 282 12.43 5.15 11.16
N SER A 283 12.13 4.71 12.39
CA SER A 283 12.92 3.71 13.13
C SER A 283 12.54 2.26 12.81
N ASN A 284 11.37 2.02 12.21
CA ASN A 284 10.90 0.68 11.90
C ASN A 284 11.75 0.00 10.82
N ARG A 285 11.71 -1.33 10.78
CA ARG A 285 12.35 -2.17 9.77
C ARG A 285 11.29 -2.81 8.88
N TYR A 286 11.46 -2.71 7.58
CA TYR A 286 10.47 -3.06 6.56
C TYR A 286 10.93 -4.19 5.67
N GLY A 287 9.99 -5.08 5.31
CA GLY A 287 10.24 -6.21 4.43
C GLY A 287 11.08 -7.32 5.06
N ALA A 288 11.25 -8.41 4.33
CA ALA A 288 12.05 -9.56 4.76
C ALA A 288 13.51 -9.18 5.03
N ASP A 289 14.05 -8.21 4.29
CA ASP A 289 15.44 -7.73 4.44
C ASP A 289 15.62 -6.74 5.60
N LYS A 290 14.60 -6.50 6.42
CA LYS A 290 14.64 -5.55 7.56
C LYS A 290 15.20 -4.16 7.20
N ASN A 291 14.82 -3.66 6.04
CA ASN A 291 15.27 -2.35 5.56
C ASN A 291 14.70 -1.22 6.43
N SER A 292 15.51 -0.21 6.77
CA SER A 292 14.99 1.03 7.35
C SER A 292 14.26 1.86 6.27
N LEU A 293 13.49 2.85 6.72
CA LEU A 293 12.83 3.79 5.79
C LEU A 293 13.86 4.49 4.87
N LEU A 294 15.07 4.76 5.38
CA LEU A 294 16.18 5.32 4.61
C LEU A 294 16.60 4.40 3.46
N HIS A 295 16.73 3.08 3.68
CA HIS A 295 17.08 2.11 2.65
C HIS A 295 16.00 2.05 1.56
N LEU A 296 14.72 2.06 1.95
CA LEU A 296 13.61 2.04 1.00
C LEU A 296 13.55 3.32 0.17
N ALA A 297 13.73 4.49 0.80
CA ALA A 297 13.78 5.79 0.12
C ALA A 297 14.98 5.85 -0.86
N ALA A 298 16.13 5.33 -0.44
CA ALA A 298 17.33 5.24 -1.26
C ALA A 298 17.13 4.30 -2.46
N ARG A 299 16.43 3.17 -2.26
CA ARG A 299 16.08 2.22 -3.35
C ARG A 299 15.16 2.84 -4.39
N LYS A 300 14.19 3.67 -3.96
CA LYS A 300 13.21 4.33 -4.84
C LYS A 300 13.69 5.68 -5.39
N GLY A 301 14.80 6.22 -4.90
CA GLY A 301 15.37 7.48 -5.36
C GLY A 301 14.62 8.73 -4.85
N TYR A 302 13.98 8.66 -3.69
CA TYR A 302 13.16 9.75 -3.12
C TYR A 302 14.02 10.74 -2.33
N GLU A 303 14.65 11.69 -3.02
CA GLU A 303 15.57 12.69 -2.46
C GLU A 303 14.92 13.52 -1.35
N ASP A 304 13.72 14.05 -1.60
CA ASP A 304 13.00 14.93 -0.66
C ASP A 304 12.68 14.22 0.67
N LEU A 305 12.44 12.91 0.60
CA LEU A 305 12.12 12.11 1.76
C LEU A 305 13.35 11.84 2.63
N ILE A 306 14.51 11.65 2.02
CA ILE A 306 15.78 11.36 2.72
C ILE A 306 16.15 12.48 3.69
N ASP A 307 16.06 13.73 3.25
CA ASP A 307 16.31 14.88 4.13
C ASP A 307 15.35 14.93 5.32
N GLY A 308 14.08 14.57 5.08
CA GLY A 308 13.09 14.45 6.12
C GLY A 308 13.41 13.36 7.14
N ILE A 309 13.81 12.17 6.67
CA ILE A 309 14.15 11.02 7.52
C ILE A 309 15.41 11.30 8.38
N LEU A 310 16.46 11.83 7.77
CA LEU A 310 17.70 12.16 8.47
C LEU A 310 17.51 13.26 9.52
N GLY A 311 16.58 14.21 9.28
CA GLY A 311 16.21 15.24 10.25
C GLY A 311 15.61 14.70 11.54
N GLU A 312 15.10 13.47 11.55
CA GLU A 312 14.52 12.80 12.72
C GLU A 312 15.55 11.95 13.50
N GLY A 313 16.82 12.06 13.18
CA GLY A 313 17.91 11.39 13.90
C GLY A 313 18.09 9.92 13.52
N VAL A 314 17.60 9.50 12.34
CA VAL A 314 17.88 8.16 11.81
C VAL A 314 19.37 8.07 11.49
N GLU A 315 20.01 6.97 11.92
CA GLU A 315 21.41 6.73 11.64
C GLU A 315 21.65 6.58 10.14
N ILE A 316 22.49 7.46 9.58
CA ILE A 316 22.72 7.55 8.14
C ILE A 316 23.41 6.30 7.60
N ASP A 317 24.26 5.68 8.41
CA ASP A 317 25.03 4.47 8.08
C ASP A 317 24.42 3.19 8.65
N ALA A 318 23.14 3.24 9.08
CA ALA A 318 22.42 2.05 9.48
C ALA A 318 22.47 0.99 8.37
N VAL A 319 22.64 -0.27 8.74
CA VAL A 319 22.71 -1.39 7.81
C VAL A 319 21.42 -2.22 7.82
N ASP A 320 21.10 -2.81 6.67
CA ASP A 320 20.07 -3.85 6.53
C ASP A 320 20.58 -5.23 7.02
N GLU A 321 19.76 -6.28 6.93
CA GLU A 321 20.18 -7.66 7.31
C GLU A 321 21.35 -8.20 6.49
N SER A 322 21.56 -7.66 5.28
CA SER A 322 22.70 -8.02 4.41
C SER A 322 23.95 -7.20 4.73
N GLY A 323 23.95 -6.39 5.78
CA GLY A 323 25.05 -5.50 6.15
C GLY A 323 25.25 -4.34 5.18
N LYS A 324 24.22 -3.94 4.40
CA LYS A 324 24.34 -2.87 3.40
C LYS A 324 23.73 -1.58 3.93
N THR A 325 24.41 -0.46 3.65
CA THR A 325 23.98 0.89 4.02
C THR A 325 22.99 1.47 3.00
N GLY A 326 22.24 2.50 3.39
CA GLY A 326 21.31 3.20 2.49
C GLY A 326 22.01 3.77 1.24
N ILE A 327 23.24 4.27 1.39
CA ILE A 327 24.02 4.78 0.24
C ILE A 327 24.41 3.66 -0.73
N TYR A 328 24.77 2.48 -0.24
CA TYR A 328 25.04 1.31 -1.08
C TYR A 328 23.80 0.91 -1.90
N VAL A 329 22.62 0.90 -1.25
CA VAL A 329 21.35 0.62 -1.91
C VAL A 329 21.05 1.64 -3.01
N ALA A 330 21.26 2.93 -2.75
CA ALA A 330 21.09 3.99 -3.75
C ALA A 330 21.99 3.77 -4.98
N VAL A 331 23.25 3.40 -4.76
CA VAL A 331 24.20 3.10 -5.84
C VAL A 331 23.77 1.90 -6.66
N LYS A 332 23.39 0.80 -6.00
CA LYS A 332 22.94 -0.44 -6.65
C LYS A 332 21.74 -0.19 -7.59
N HIS A 333 20.85 0.74 -7.21
CA HIS A 333 19.66 1.11 -7.99
C HIS A 333 19.88 2.32 -8.93
N GLY A 334 21.09 2.90 -8.98
CA GLY A 334 21.46 3.96 -9.93
C GLY A 334 20.96 5.36 -9.56
N HIS A 335 20.54 5.59 -8.31
CA HIS A 335 20.03 6.88 -7.84
C HIS A 335 21.15 7.81 -7.38
N PHE A 336 21.92 8.31 -8.35
CA PHE A 336 23.14 9.11 -8.08
C PHE A 336 22.88 10.43 -7.35
N ASN A 337 21.69 11.02 -7.47
CA ASN A 337 21.35 12.23 -6.74
C ASN A 337 21.21 11.93 -5.23
N VAL A 338 20.57 10.78 -4.89
CA VAL A 338 20.49 10.29 -3.51
C VAL A 338 21.89 10.01 -2.96
N VAL A 339 22.77 9.40 -3.76
CA VAL A 339 24.17 9.17 -3.37
C VAL A 339 24.85 10.48 -3.01
N LYS A 340 24.72 11.51 -3.85
CA LYS A 340 25.27 12.85 -3.56
C LYS A 340 24.72 13.47 -2.29
N LEU A 341 23.40 13.34 -2.09
CA LEU A 341 22.73 13.86 -0.91
C LEU A 341 23.24 13.19 0.36
N LEU A 342 23.31 11.85 0.38
CA LEU A 342 23.81 11.08 1.52
C LEU A 342 25.27 11.41 1.82
N LEU A 343 26.13 11.53 0.80
CA LEU A 343 27.51 11.94 0.98
C LEU A 343 27.65 13.36 1.56
N LYS A 344 26.84 14.32 1.10
CA LYS A 344 26.80 15.67 1.68
C LYS A 344 26.36 15.67 3.16
N ARG A 345 25.54 14.69 3.56
CA ARG A 345 25.10 14.52 4.95
C ARG A 345 26.07 13.70 5.80
N GLY A 346 27.20 13.26 5.25
CA GLY A 346 28.28 12.57 5.96
C GLY A 346 28.16 11.06 6.01
N ALA A 347 27.43 10.42 5.08
CA ALA A 347 27.37 8.98 4.97
C ALA A 347 28.75 8.37 4.67
N ASP A 348 29.05 7.19 5.25
CA ASP A 348 30.27 6.46 4.98
C ASP A 348 30.28 5.94 3.54
N ALA A 349 31.27 6.40 2.77
CA ALA A 349 31.41 6.04 1.37
C ALA A 349 32.18 4.73 1.14
N THR A 350 32.63 4.04 2.18
CA THR A 350 33.51 2.86 2.08
C THR A 350 32.93 1.78 1.19
N ASP A 351 31.71 1.35 1.46
CA ASP A 351 31.03 0.32 0.67
C ASP A 351 30.77 0.74 -0.77
N VAL A 352 30.54 2.02 -0.99
CA VAL A 352 30.30 2.60 -2.33
C VAL A 352 31.57 2.59 -3.16
N PHE A 353 32.71 2.90 -2.54
CA PHE A 353 34.01 2.83 -3.23
C PHE A 353 34.35 1.39 -3.61
N GLN A 354 34.20 0.44 -2.69
CA GLN A 354 34.43 -0.97 -2.98
C GLN A 354 33.54 -1.45 -4.12
N TYR A 355 32.24 -1.12 -4.06
CA TYR A 355 31.30 -1.48 -5.11
C TYR A 355 31.66 -0.85 -6.47
N ALA A 356 32.07 0.42 -6.49
CA ALA A 356 32.46 1.12 -7.71
C ALA A 356 33.68 0.45 -8.38
N ILE A 357 34.65 0.01 -7.59
CA ILE A 357 35.86 -0.70 -8.05
C ILE A 357 35.50 -2.09 -8.57
N ILE A 358 34.72 -2.88 -7.77
CA ILE A 358 34.34 -4.26 -8.13
C ILE A 358 33.51 -4.31 -9.41
N THR A 359 32.53 -3.39 -9.52
CA THR A 359 31.60 -3.34 -10.67
C THR A 359 32.16 -2.57 -11.86
N ASN A 360 33.31 -1.96 -11.70
CA ASN A 360 33.97 -1.14 -12.71
C ASN A 360 33.06 -0.01 -13.25
N ASN A 361 32.32 0.64 -12.34
CA ASN A 361 31.32 1.65 -12.68
C ASN A 361 32.01 3.03 -12.90
N ALA A 362 32.41 3.29 -14.13
CA ALA A 362 33.11 4.54 -14.50
C ALA A 362 32.30 5.81 -14.16
N LYS A 363 30.93 5.77 -14.24
CA LYS A 363 30.09 6.89 -13.86
C LYS A 363 30.16 7.18 -12.36
N LEU A 364 30.15 6.13 -11.55
CA LEU A 364 30.23 6.24 -10.10
C LEU A 364 31.63 6.71 -9.66
N ILE A 365 32.71 6.15 -10.25
CA ILE A 365 34.07 6.57 -9.99
C ILE A 365 34.23 8.05 -10.34
N LYS A 366 33.73 8.49 -11.50
CA LYS A 366 33.75 9.91 -11.92
C LYS A 366 32.96 10.83 -10.99
N LEU A 367 31.81 10.34 -10.47
CA LEU A 367 31.02 11.06 -9.48
C LEU A 367 31.81 11.27 -8.19
N LEU A 368 32.34 10.17 -7.65
CA LEU A 368 33.10 10.16 -6.40
C LEU A 368 34.38 10.99 -6.48
N SER A 369 35.04 10.99 -7.64
CA SER A 369 36.26 11.78 -7.88
C SER A 369 36.04 13.29 -8.07
N LYS A 370 34.81 13.72 -8.41
CA LYS A 370 34.48 15.16 -8.60
C LYS A 370 34.13 15.90 -7.31
N GLU A 371 33.65 15.20 -6.32
CA GLU A 371 33.24 15.80 -5.04
C GLU A 371 34.48 15.99 -4.17
N LYS A 372 34.95 17.24 -4.02
CA LYS A 372 36.13 17.59 -3.20
C LYS A 372 36.03 17.10 -1.75
N GLU A 373 34.83 17.06 -1.19
CA GLU A 373 34.58 16.59 0.17
C GLU A 373 34.82 15.09 0.30
N ILE A 374 34.50 14.30 -0.74
CA ILE A 374 34.72 12.85 -0.75
C ILE A 374 36.20 12.51 -0.83
N VAL A 375 36.98 13.30 -1.59
CA VAL A 375 38.47 13.15 -1.66
C VAL A 375 39.12 13.45 -0.31
N LEU A 376 38.57 14.44 0.46
CA LEU A 376 39.03 14.74 1.81
C LEU A 376 38.67 13.62 2.80
N PHE A 377 37.49 13.02 2.66
CA PHE A 377 37.03 11.91 3.47
C PHE A 377 37.85 10.62 3.21
N GLY A 378 38.15 10.29 1.97
CA GLY A 378 39.07 9.20 1.60
C GLY A 378 40.49 9.39 2.15
N ARG A 379 40.95 10.64 2.33
CA ARG A 379 42.20 10.97 3.02
C ARG A 379 42.21 10.67 4.50
N GLN A 380 41.07 10.91 5.18
CA GLN A 380 40.95 10.67 6.62
C GLN A 380 40.89 9.19 6.99
N LYS A 381 40.35 8.33 6.09
CA LYS A 381 40.16 6.90 6.36
C LYS A 381 41.19 5.95 5.68
N ASN A 382 42.37 6.46 5.25
CA ASN A 382 43.48 5.66 4.70
C ASN A 382 43.07 4.73 3.53
N PHE A 383 42.46 5.27 2.47
CA PHE A 383 42.31 4.58 1.19
C PHE A 383 43.44 5.01 0.22
N PRO A 384 44.64 4.40 0.27
CA PRO A 384 45.81 4.85 -0.50
C PRO A 384 45.56 4.75 -2.01
N THR A 385 44.88 3.71 -2.46
CA THR A 385 44.63 3.41 -3.88
C THR A 385 43.69 4.43 -4.55
N PHE A 386 42.62 4.84 -3.88
CA PHE A 386 41.71 5.85 -4.43
C PHE A 386 42.37 7.22 -4.54
N HIS A 387 43.19 7.60 -3.57
CA HIS A 387 43.90 8.86 -3.56
C HIS A 387 44.94 8.93 -4.69
N LEU A 388 45.66 7.82 -4.92
CA LEU A 388 46.63 7.70 -6.01
C LEU A 388 45.95 7.75 -7.38
N LEU A 389 44.83 7.00 -7.56
CA LEU A 389 44.09 6.94 -8.82
C LEU A 389 43.37 8.26 -9.14
N SER A 390 42.75 8.89 -8.14
CA SER A 390 42.09 10.18 -8.34
C SER A 390 43.09 11.29 -8.68
N ASN A 391 44.23 11.36 -7.97
CA ASN A 391 45.26 12.33 -8.26
C ASN A 391 45.92 12.08 -9.63
N LYS A 392 46.20 10.83 -9.98
CA LYS A 392 46.74 10.47 -11.27
C LYS A 392 45.79 10.83 -12.41
N TYR A 393 44.49 10.56 -12.25
CA TYR A 393 43.43 10.98 -13.20
C TYR A 393 43.38 12.51 -13.37
N PHE A 394 43.41 13.28 -12.28
CA PHE A 394 43.39 14.74 -12.35
C PHE A 394 44.66 15.32 -12.96
N GLU A 395 45.83 14.76 -12.65
CA GLU A 395 47.12 15.19 -13.28
C GLU A 395 47.19 14.81 -14.74
N GLU A 396 46.80 13.60 -15.14
CA GLU A 396 46.75 13.19 -16.54
C GLU A 396 45.72 14.02 -17.34
N ARG A 397 44.58 14.38 -16.75
CA ARG A 397 43.61 15.30 -17.35
C ARG A 397 44.17 16.69 -17.55
N LYS A 398 44.87 17.25 -16.56
CA LYS A 398 45.57 18.55 -16.72
C LYS A 398 46.64 18.51 -17.84
N ILE A 399 47.37 17.44 -17.91
CA ILE A 399 48.39 17.24 -18.95
C ILE A 399 47.71 17.11 -20.33
N ALA A 400 46.63 16.38 -20.42
CA ALA A 400 45.82 16.24 -21.62
C ALA A 400 45.21 17.57 -22.06
N ASP A 401 44.57 18.32 -21.16
CA ASP A 401 44.04 19.66 -21.44
C ASP A 401 45.11 20.63 -21.91
N LYS A 402 46.33 20.54 -21.35
CA LYS A 402 47.48 21.36 -21.75
C LYS A 402 47.99 20.98 -23.14
N LYS A 403 48.03 19.68 -23.44
CA LYS A 403 48.39 19.17 -24.80
C LYS A 403 47.35 19.58 -25.84
N ILE A 404 46.05 19.45 -25.51
CA ILE A 404 44.95 19.87 -26.40
C ILE A 404 45.01 21.36 -26.69
N LYS A 405 45.15 22.22 -25.66
CA LYS A 405 45.29 23.65 -25.85
C LYS A 405 46.48 23.97 -26.75
N LYS A 406 47.62 23.24 -26.60
CA LYS A 406 48.78 23.39 -27.46
C LYS A 406 48.49 22.99 -28.91
N TYR A 407 47.79 21.87 -29.12
CA TYR A 407 47.38 21.42 -30.46
C TYR A 407 46.39 22.36 -31.13
N ILE A 408 45.38 22.83 -30.38
CA ILE A 408 44.38 23.82 -30.86
C ILE A 408 45.12 25.09 -31.30
N ASN A 409 46.09 25.59 -30.51
CA ASN A 409 46.86 26.77 -30.87
C ASN A 409 47.69 26.53 -32.13
N ILE A 410 48.33 25.38 -32.28
CA ILE A 410 49.10 25.04 -33.49
C ILE A 410 48.20 24.99 -34.73
N VAL A 411 47.01 24.35 -34.61
CA VAL A 411 46.03 24.26 -35.70
C VAL A 411 45.47 25.63 -36.03
N CYS A 412 45.11 26.45 -35.02
CA CYS A 412 44.65 27.82 -35.26
C CYS A 412 45.71 28.69 -35.94
N VAL A 413 46.96 28.61 -35.50
CA VAL A 413 48.09 29.32 -36.14
C VAL A 413 48.27 28.84 -37.57
N SER A 414 48.26 27.52 -37.82
CA SER A 414 48.41 26.97 -39.18
C SER A 414 47.26 27.41 -40.09
N ILE A 415 46.02 27.43 -39.61
CA ILE A 415 44.83 27.90 -40.35
C ILE A 415 44.96 29.40 -40.63
N THR A 416 45.42 30.21 -39.67
CA THR A 416 45.61 31.63 -39.82
C THR A 416 46.69 31.94 -40.88
N VAL A 417 47.80 31.18 -40.82
CA VAL A 417 48.84 31.30 -41.83
C VAL A 417 48.35 30.91 -43.23
N CYS A 418 47.59 29.80 -43.34
CA CYS A 418 46.97 29.40 -44.61
C CYS A 418 45.97 30.48 -45.13
N ALA A 419 45.18 31.06 -44.25
CA ALA A 419 44.26 32.14 -44.61
C ALA A 419 44.99 33.40 -45.11
N ILE A 420 46.10 33.77 -44.46
CA ILE A 420 46.95 34.91 -44.91
C ILE A 420 47.58 34.63 -46.28
N VAL A 421 48.05 33.41 -46.54
CA VAL A 421 48.61 33.03 -47.86
C VAL A 421 47.51 33.07 -48.93
N ILE A 422 46.30 32.57 -48.64
CA ILE A 422 45.19 32.60 -49.61
C ILE A 422 44.73 34.02 -49.90
N VAL A 423 44.69 34.92 -48.91
CA VAL A 423 44.33 36.33 -49.07
C VAL A 423 45.39 37.06 -49.92
N GLY A 424 46.66 36.71 -49.80
CA GLY A 424 47.75 37.22 -50.61
C GLY A 424 47.69 36.83 -52.10
N ILE A 425 47.05 35.68 -52.39
CA ILE A 425 46.93 35.16 -53.75
C ILE A 425 45.60 35.58 -54.43
N TYR A 426 44.55 35.73 -53.63
CA TYR A 426 43.19 36.08 -54.12
C TYR A 426 42.64 37.32 -53.40
N PRO A 427 42.58 38.47 -54.03
CA PRO A 427 42.22 39.73 -53.38
C PRO A 427 40.70 39.91 -53.14
N ASN A 428 39.91 38.86 -53.19
CA ASN A 428 38.47 38.93 -52.98
C ASN A 428 38.13 38.78 -51.50
N ILE A 429 37.98 39.89 -50.82
CA ILE A 429 37.78 39.99 -49.34
C ILE A 429 36.69 39.09 -48.81
N ILE A 430 35.61 38.85 -49.56
CA ILE A 430 34.46 38.05 -49.15
C ILE A 430 34.85 36.54 -49.03
N ALA A 431 35.63 36.04 -49.98
CA ALA A 431 36.09 34.64 -49.97
C ALA A 431 37.04 34.36 -48.78
N ALA A 432 37.90 35.32 -48.45
CA ALA A 432 38.83 35.23 -47.33
C ALA A 432 38.14 35.23 -45.96
N VAL A 433 37.11 36.07 -45.81
CA VAL A 433 36.28 36.11 -44.58
C VAL A 433 35.50 34.82 -44.41
N MET A 434 34.92 34.23 -45.45
CA MET A 434 34.19 32.97 -45.40
C MET A 434 35.12 31.79 -45.07
N VAL A 435 36.30 31.74 -45.65
CA VAL A 435 37.30 30.71 -45.30
C VAL A 435 37.73 30.81 -43.82
N GLY A 436 37.90 32.06 -43.31
CA GLY A 436 38.22 32.28 -41.89
C GLY A 436 37.10 31.83 -40.94
N ILE A 437 35.86 32.10 -41.28
CA ILE A 437 34.70 31.66 -40.48
C ILE A 437 34.55 30.12 -40.49
N VAL A 438 34.68 29.47 -41.64
CA VAL A 438 34.62 28.02 -41.78
C VAL A 438 35.78 27.35 -41.00
N ALA A 439 36.96 27.95 -41.05
CA ALA A 439 38.13 27.46 -40.29
C ALA A 439 37.95 27.60 -38.78
N LEU A 440 37.32 28.67 -38.31
CA LEU A 440 37.00 28.88 -36.90
C LEU A 440 35.93 27.88 -36.40
N ILE A 441 34.89 27.66 -37.18
CA ILE A 441 33.87 26.65 -36.87
C ILE A 441 34.47 25.25 -36.84
N ALA A 442 35.32 24.88 -37.78
CA ALA A 442 36.04 23.61 -37.82
C ALA A 442 36.97 23.44 -36.63
N ALA A 443 37.65 24.49 -36.18
CA ALA A 443 38.52 24.45 -35.00
C ALA A 443 37.73 24.26 -33.71
N ILE A 444 36.56 24.90 -33.56
CA ILE A 444 35.66 24.72 -32.41
C ILE A 444 35.08 23.28 -32.40
N ALA A 445 34.62 22.77 -33.53
CA ALA A 445 34.12 21.41 -33.67
C ALA A 445 35.16 20.34 -33.35
N MET A 446 36.40 20.53 -33.85
CA MET A 446 37.53 19.64 -33.54
C MET A 446 37.94 19.70 -32.07
N SER A 447 37.87 20.87 -31.44
CA SER A 447 38.12 21.04 -30.01
C SER A 447 37.14 20.20 -29.18
N ASN A 448 35.86 20.25 -29.47
CA ASN A 448 34.83 19.51 -28.78
C ASN A 448 34.95 17.99 -29.01
N LEU A 449 35.28 17.57 -30.24
CA LEU A 449 35.51 16.16 -30.58
C LEU A 449 36.73 15.58 -29.89
N THR A 450 37.85 16.31 -29.89
CA THR A 450 39.08 15.89 -29.22
C THR A 450 38.92 15.85 -27.71
N GLN A 451 38.16 16.77 -27.12
CA GLN A 451 37.89 16.75 -25.70
C GLN A 451 37.10 15.49 -25.31
N LYS A 452 36.07 15.14 -26.09
CA LYS A 452 35.29 13.92 -25.88
C LYS A 452 36.15 12.65 -26.06
N TYR A 453 37.02 12.60 -27.09
CA TYR A 453 37.89 11.47 -27.35
C TYR A 453 38.95 11.24 -26.26
N ILE A 454 39.43 12.31 -25.65
CA ILE A 454 40.37 12.24 -24.52
C ILE A 454 39.70 11.84 -23.24
N GLU A 455 38.45 12.33 -22.99
CA GLU A 455 37.68 11.86 -21.87
C GLU A 455 37.46 10.34 -21.97
N GLU A 456 37.09 9.83 -23.14
CA GLU A 456 36.90 8.38 -23.37
C GLU A 456 38.23 7.59 -23.26
N ALA A 457 39.35 8.14 -23.75
CA ALA A 457 40.67 7.49 -23.67
C ALA A 457 41.22 7.46 -22.24
N LEU A 458 41.03 8.53 -21.47
CA LEU A 458 41.41 8.60 -20.05
C LEU A 458 40.51 7.70 -19.19
N GLU A 459 39.23 7.61 -19.52
CA GLU A 459 38.32 6.66 -18.87
C GLU A 459 38.77 5.21 -19.12
N LYS A 460 39.16 4.85 -20.37
CA LYS A 460 39.71 3.52 -20.72
C LYS A 460 41.02 3.23 -20.01
N LYS A 461 41.92 4.19 -19.92
CA LYS A 461 43.21 3.99 -19.27
C LYS A 461 43.09 3.79 -17.77
N MET A 462 42.26 4.59 -17.10
CA MET A 462 41.96 4.44 -15.68
C MET A 462 41.31 3.07 -15.41
N PHE A 463 40.51 2.59 -16.33
CA PHE A 463 39.88 1.30 -16.33
C PHE A 463 40.88 0.13 -16.33
N ILE A 464 41.87 0.18 -17.23
CA ILE A 464 42.92 -0.84 -17.36
C ILE A 464 43.82 -0.87 -16.12
N GLU A 465 44.15 0.29 -15.56
CA GLU A 465 44.96 0.39 -14.33
C GLU A 465 44.23 -0.16 -13.10
N LEU A 466 42.91 0.11 -12.96
CA LEU A 466 42.07 -0.48 -11.94
C LEU A 466 41.97 -2.01 -12.06
N GLU A 467 41.91 -2.56 -13.26
CA GLU A 467 41.92 -4.01 -13.48
C GLU A 467 43.29 -4.64 -13.10
N SER A 468 44.39 -3.97 -13.39
CA SER A 468 45.71 -4.48 -13.05
C SER A 468 46.05 -4.45 -11.56
N GLU A 469 45.56 -3.44 -10.82
CA GLU A 469 45.68 -3.37 -9.35
C GLU A 469 44.73 -4.35 -8.64
N LYS A 470 43.52 -4.60 -9.18
CA LYS A 470 42.61 -5.59 -8.68
C LYS A 470 43.17 -7.01 -8.66
N THR A 471 43.94 -7.38 -9.67
CA THR A 471 44.62 -8.69 -9.72
C THR A 471 45.72 -8.82 -8.69
N SER A 472 46.38 -7.73 -8.29
CA SER A 472 47.42 -7.74 -7.26
C SER A 472 46.87 -7.71 -5.82
N GLU A 473 45.79 -6.94 -5.55
CA GLU A 473 45.15 -6.89 -4.23
C GLU A 473 44.30 -8.13 -3.95
N CYS A 474 43.57 -8.70 -4.92
CA CYS A 474 42.88 -9.98 -4.74
C CYS A 474 43.84 -11.12 -4.42
N SER A 475 45.08 -11.10 -4.98
CA SER A 475 46.08 -12.10 -4.61
C SER A 475 46.64 -11.92 -3.20
N SER A 476 46.73 -10.67 -2.70
CA SER A 476 47.15 -10.42 -1.30
C SER A 476 46.05 -10.72 -0.28
N ILE A 477 44.78 -10.41 -0.61
CA ILE A 477 43.64 -10.74 0.26
C ILE A 477 43.37 -12.26 0.29
N LEU A 478 43.55 -12.97 -0.82
CA LEU A 478 43.44 -14.41 -0.85
C LEU A 478 44.57 -15.09 -0.04
N SER A 479 45.79 -14.52 -0.01
CA SER A 479 46.87 -14.99 0.84
C SER A 479 46.59 -14.76 2.33
N ASP A 480 45.95 -13.66 2.71
CA ASP A 480 45.58 -13.37 4.10
C ASP A 480 44.37 -14.17 4.60
N VAL A 481 43.45 -14.56 3.69
CA VAL A 481 42.31 -15.45 4.00
C VAL A 481 42.78 -16.91 4.13
N GLU A 482 43.74 -17.36 3.37
CA GLU A 482 44.34 -18.71 3.52
C GLU A 482 45.16 -18.86 4.81
N VAL A 483 45.74 -17.80 5.36
CA VAL A 483 46.46 -17.82 6.64
C VAL A 483 45.50 -17.81 7.84
N SER A 484 44.30 -17.25 7.73
CA SER A 484 43.30 -17.23 8.80
C SER A 484 42.40 -18.48 8.85
N SER A 485 42.44 -19.37 7.85
CA SER A 485 41.66 -20.62 7.84
C SER A 485 42.39 -21.84 8.41
N ASN A 486 43.63 -21.67 8.91
CA ASN A 486 44.43 -22.75 9.51
C ASN A 486 44.34 -22.83 11.04
N ASP A 487 43.56 -22.01 11.72
CA ASP A 487 43.21 -22.21 13.12
C ASP A 487 41.89 -22.99 13.23
N GLY A 488 42.07 -24.30 13.51
CA GLY A 488 41.04 -25.28 13.45
C GLY A 488 39.84 -25.02 14.40
N GLU A 489 38.67 -25.24 13.85
CA GLU A 489 37.57 -25.87 14.54
C GLU A 489 36.77 -26.76 13.57
N GLU A 490 36.88 -28.04 13.76
CA GLU A 490 36.00 -29.08 13.24
C GLU A 490 34.56 -28.71 13.59
N LEU A 491 33.70 -28.50 12.59
CA LEU A 491 32.26 -28.66 12.77
C LEU A 491 31.79 -29.82 11.90
N ALA A 492 31.51 -30.91 12.61
CA ALA A 492 30.85 -32.09 12.10
C ALA A 492 29.40 -31.79 11.69
N ILE A 493 29.06 -32.28 10.50
CA ILE A 493 27.75 -32.69 9.94
C ILE A 493 26.65 -31.65 9.95
#